data_6d014de760ce864ea5337683ad66b38d
#
_entry.id   6d014de760ce864ea5337683ad66b38d
#
_cell.length_a   1.000
_cell.length_b   1.000
_cell.length_c   1.000
_cell.angle_alpha   90.00
_cell.angle_beta   90.00
_cell.angle_gamma   90.00
#
_symmetry.space_group_name_H-M   'P 1'
#
loop_
_entity.id
_entity.type
_entity.pdbx_description
1 polymer ?
#
loop_
_entity_poly.entity_id
_entity_poly.type
_entity_poly.pdbx_seq_one_letter_code
_entity_poly.pdbx_strand_id
1 'polypeptide(L)'
;MLTNHLSYKRAAKALGLAEQHDDLKIRQGQLVRADVDIQDFSSNTIAILNLITLVHTRGISPDTLFQLLQFQPTPEADQQLFADLLLKRNDHLLKELWKRLPDSNNFVIPWGAAHMSGLANAIQKAGFHLVETHDYVSIRFGRKANQDARPREPHASGDSR
;
A
#
# COMPACT_ATOMS: atom_id res chain seq x y z
N MET A 1 -4.73 8.37 11.69
CA MET A 1 -5.56 9.12 10.72
C MET A 1 -4.76 10.04 9.80
N LEU A 2 -3.57 9.62 9.39
CA LEU A 2 -2.76 10.32 8.39
C LEU A 2 -3.39 10.30 6.99
N THR A 3 -4.20 9.28 6.70
CA THR A 3 -4.84 9.09 5.40
C THR A 3 -5.92 10.12 5.08
N ASN A 4 -6.53 10.76 6.08
CA ASN A 4 -7.58 11.76 5.86
C ASN A 4 -7.06 13.12 5.35
N HIS A 5 -5.76 13.37 5.44
CA HIS A 5 -5.16 14.62 4.96
C HIS A 5 -4.43 14.49 3.62
N LEU A 6 -4.12 13.26 3.19
CA LEU A 6 -3.69 13.03 1.82
C LEU A 6 -4.94 13.09 0.95
N SER A 7 -5.10 14.16 0.18
CA SER A 7 -6.26 14.35 -0.68
C SER A 7 -6.24 13.38 -1.87
N TYR A 8 -6.44 12.10 -1.59
CA TYR A 8 -6.68 11.09 -2.63
C TYR A 8 -7.97 11.36 -3.42
N LYS A 9 -8.90 12.18 -2.87
CA LYS A 9 -10.16 12.57 -3.54
C LYS A 9 -9.98 13.09 -4.94
N ARG A 10 -9.00 13.99 -5.13
CA ARG A 10 -8.72 14.54 -6.46
C ARG A 10 -8.18 13.47 -7.41
N ALA A 11 -7.26 12.63 -6.93
CA ALA A 11 -6.69 11.55 -7.73
C ALA A 11 -7.73 10.49 -8.05
N ALA A 12 -8.51 10.05 -7.08
CA ALA A 12 -9.59 9.09 -7.28
C ALA A 12 -10.62 9.61 -8.29
N LYS A 13 -11.06 10.86 -8.15
CA LYS A 13 -12.01 11.48 -9.10
C LYS A 13 -11.44 11.57 -10.53
N ALA A 14 -10.16 11.97 -10.67
CA ALA A 14 -9.51 12.08 -11.97
C ALA A 14 -9.31 10.72 -12.66
N LEU A 15 -9.15 9.64 -11.89
CA LEU A 15 -8.95 8.28 -12.37
C LEU A 15 -10.25 7.46 -12.42
N GLY A 16 -11.40 8.03 -12.04
CA GLY A 16 -12.67 7.30 -11.97
C GLY A 16 -12.67 6.17 -10.94
N LEU A 17 -11.85 6.27 -9.89
CA LEU A 17 -11.75 5.28 -8.83
C LEU A 17 -12.74 5.60 -7.71
N ALA A 18 -13.25 4.55 -7.08
CA ALA A 18 -14.04 4.70 -5.86
C ALA A 18 -13.12 5.06 -4.69
N GLU A 19 -13.55 6.02 -3.89
CA GLU A 19 -12.89 6.36 -2.64
C GLU A 19 -13.32 5.38 -1.53
N GLN A 20 -12.39 4.94 -0.72
CA GLN A 20 -12.73 4.15 0.45
C GLN A 20 -13.41 5.05 1.49
N HIS A 21 -14.62 4.68 1.88
CA HIS A 21 -15.35 5.38 2.93
C HIS A 21 -14.75 5.05 4.31
N ASP A 22 -14.74 6.04 5.20
CA ASP A 22 -14.28 5.86 6.60
C ASP A 22 -15.14 4.83 7.35
N ASP A 23 -16.41 4.70 6.96
CA ASP A 23 -17.37 3.73 7.51
C ASP A 23 -17.41 2.47 6.64
N LEU A 24 -16.46 1.58 6.83
CA LEU A 24 -16.51 0.27 6.18
C LEU A 24 -17.66 -0.55 6.80
N LYS A 25 -18.76 -0.71 6.06
CA LYS A 25 -19.88 -1.55 6.48
C LYS A 25 -19.68 -2.97 6.01
N ILE A 26 -19.50 -3.89 6.93
CA ILE A 26 -19.47 -5.32 6.64
C ILE A 26 -20.85 -5.93 6.90
N ARG A 27 -21.27 -6.87 6.05
CA ARG A 27 -22.56 -7.54 6.20
C ARG A 27 -22.53 -8.64 7.26
N GLN A 28 -21.37 -9.30 7.39
CA GLN A 28 -21.16 -10.41 8.33
C GLN A 28 -19.74 -10.35 8.86
N GLY A 29 -19.54 -10.83 10.09
CA GLY A 29 -18.23 -10.87 10.75
C GLY A 29 -17.95 -9.65 11.64
N GLN A 30 -16.73 -9.53 12.07
CA GLN A 30 -16.23 -8.46 12.92
C GLN A 30 -15.20 -7.63 12.18
N LEU A 31 -15.37 -6.30 12.20
CA LEU A 31 -14.35 -5.37 11.73
C LEU A 31 -13.37 -5.09 12.87
N VAL A 32 -12.09 -5.35 12.61
CA VAL A 32 -11.01 -5.13 13.57
C VAL A 32 -10.02 -4.12 13.00
N ARG A 33 -9.73 -3.07 13.75
CA ARG A 33 -8.63 -2.17 13.43
C ARG A 33 -7.32 -2.83 13.88
N ALA A 34 -6.51 -3.23 12.92
CA ALA A 34 -5.25 -3.93 13.15
C ALA A 34 -4.01 -3.08 12.79
N ASP A 35 -4.18 -1.77 12.70
CA ASP A 35 -3.08 -0.82 12.47
C ASP A 35 -2.65 -0.14 13.77
N VAL A 36 -1.39 0.25 13.85
CA VAL A 36 -0.83 1.00 14.98
C VAL A 36 -1.35 2.43 14.99
N ASP A 37 -1.35 3.06 16.14
CA ASP A 37 -1.63 4.47 16.25
C ASP A 37 -0.40 5.29 15.87
N ILE A 38 -0.63 6.50 15.32
CA ILE A 38 0.45 7.37 14.86
C ILE A 38 1.39 7.79 16.02
N GLN A 39 0.86 7.87 17.22
CA GLN A 39 1.64 8.17 18.42
C GLN A 39 2.68 7.09 18.77
N ASP A 40 2.52 5.88 18.20
CA ASP A 40 3.46 4.78 18.38
C ASP A 40 4.67 4.90 17.44
N PHE A 41 4.63 5.83 16.49
CA PHE A 41 5.76 6.10 15.60
C PHE A 41 6.81 6.97 16.30
N SER A 42 8.05 6.88 15.84
CA SER A 42 9.11 7.76 16.29
C SER A 42 8.84 9.22 15.92
N SER A 43 9.41 10.14 16.68
CA SER A 43 9.28 11.58 16.39
C SER A 43 9.81 11.96 15.01
N ASN A 44 10.86 11.28 14.54
CA ASN A 44 11.40 11.48 13.19
C ASN A 44 10.41 11.05 12.11
N THR A 45 9.80 9.88 12.25
CA THR A 45 8.75 9.40 11.34
C THR A 45 7.57 10.36 11.31
N ILE A 46 7.10 10.82 12.47
CA ILE A 46 6.01 11.80 12.56
C ILE A 46 6.39 13.10 11.87
N ALA A 47 7.62 13.61 12.05
CA ALA A 47 8.08 14.82 11.37
C ALA A 47 8.10 14.68 9.85
N ILE A 48 8.60 13.56 9.32
CA ILE A 48 8.60 13.25 7.88
C ILE A 48 7.16 13.20 7.35
N LEU A 49 6.26 12.50 8.02
CA LEU A 49 4.88 12.37 7.60
C LEU A 49 4.14 13.71 7.62
N ASN A 50 4.42 14.56 8.61
CA ASN A 50 3.88 15.92 8.67
C ASN A 50 4.39 16.78 7.51
N LEU A 51 5.67 16.66 7.15
CA LEU A 51 6.25 17.38 6.02
C LEU A 51 5.62 16.94 4.70
N ILE A 52 5.47 15.63 4.47
CA ILE A 52 4.78 15.07 3.30
C ILE A 52 3.34 15.60 3.24
N THR A 53 2.63 15.60 4.35
CA THR A 53 1.25 16.10 4.45
C THR A 53 1.18 17.59 4.13
N LEU A 54 2.13 18.38 4.63
CA LEU A 54 2.22 19.82 4.37
C LEU A 54 2.39 20.11 2.88
N VAL A 55 3.31 19.39 2.21
CA VAL A 55 3.53 19.51 0.76
C VAL A 55 2.27 19.15 -0.03
N HIS A 56 1.59 18.07 0.36
CA HIS A 56 0.36 17.64 -0.32
C HIS A 56 -0.81 18.62 -0.14
N THR A 57 -0.92 19.23 1.01
CA THR A 57 -2.06 20.12 1.33
C THR A 57 -1.86 21.55 0.85
N ARG A 58 -0.65 22.08 0.96
CA ARG A 58 -0.31 23.47 0.66
C ARG A 58 0.46 23.66 -0.63
N GLY A 59 0.93 22.56 -1.24
CA GLY A 59 1.83 22.60 -2.38
C GLY A 59 3.25 23.00 -2.00
N ILE A 60 4.09 23.17 -3.02
CA ILE A 60 5.47 23.65 -2.84
C ILE A 60 5.42 25.18 -2.80
N SER A 61 5.50 25.73 -1.59
CA SER A 61 5.69 27.16 -1.34
C SER A 61 7.15 27.42 -0.94
N PRO A 62 7.63 28.69 -0.91
CA PRO A 62 8.95 28.99 -0.41
C PRO A 62 9.22 28.45 1.01
N ASP A 63 8.20 28.52 1.88
CA ASP A 63 8.29 28.02 3.25
C ASP A 63 8.38 26.48 3.31
N THR A 64 7.55 25.78 2.50
CA THR A 64 7.61 24.30 2.43
C THR A 64 8.90 23.84 1.79
N LEU A 65 9.39 24.55 0.78
CA LEU A 65 10.70 24.27 0.17
C LEU A 65 11.84 24.47 1.16
N PHE A 66 11.81 25.53 1.95
CA PHE A 66 12.80 25.79 2.99
C PHE A 66 12.81 24.68 4.04
N GLN A 67 11.65 24.21 4.49
CA GLN A 67 11.55 23.08 5.42
C GLN A 67 12.07 21.77 4.80
N LEU A 68 11.77 21.52 3.53
CA LEU A 68 12.30 20.37 2.78
C LEU A 68 13.83 20.42 2.68
N LEU A 69 14.42 21.59 2.41
CA LEU A 69 15.87 21.76 2.32
C LEU A 69 16.57 21.62 3.67
N GLN A 70 15.90 21.96 4.76
CA GLN A 70 16.43 21.75 6.12
C GLN A 70 16.33 20.28 6.57
N PHE A 71 15.44 19.51 5.96
CA PHE A 71 15.30 18.11 6.26
C PHE A 71 16.43 17.32 5.60
N GLN A 72 17.38 16.88 6.41
CA GLN A 72 18.45 15.98 5.98
C GLN A 72 18.14 14.58 6.52
N PRO A 73 17.68 13.65 5.67
CA PRO A 73 17.50 12.28 6.10
C PRO A 73 18.86 11.68 6.46
N THR A 74 18.96 11.14 7.67
CA THR A 74 20.11 10.32 8.05
C THR A 74 19.80 8.85 7.77
N PRO A 75 20.82 7.99 7.59
CA PRO A 75 20.58 6.55 7.45
C PRO A 75 19.73 5.95 8.58
N GLU A 76 19.90 6.50 9.78
CA GLU A 76 19.12 6.10 10.97
C GLU A 76 17.65 6.53 10.85
N ALA A 77 17.38 7.71 10.29
CA ALA A 77 16.02 8.20 10.05
C ALA A 77 15.30 7.34 9.00
N ASP A 78 15.99 6.91 7.94
CA ASP A 78 15.43 6.00 6.93
C ASP A 78 15.12 4.62 7.52
N GLN A 79 16.03 4.07 8.32
CA GLN A 79 15.80 2.80 9.02
C GLN A 79 14.62 2.91 9.99
N GLN A 80 14.52 4.01 10.72
CA GLN A 80 13.44 4.27 11.66
C GLN A 80 12.10 4.41 10.93
N LEU A 81 12.07 5.13 9.81
CA LEU A 81 10.89 5.27 8.97
C LEU A 81 10.42 3.91 8.45
N PHE A 82 11.34 3.09 7.94
CA PHE A 82 11.03 1.73 7.50
C PHE A 82 10.49 0.87 8.66
N ALA A 83 11.14 0.92 9.81
CA ALA A 83 10.71 0.17 10.99
C ALA A 83 9.29 0.56 11.43
N ASP A 84 9.00 1.86 11.47
CA ASP A 84 7.69 2.36 11.88
C ASP A 84 6.59 2.06 10.84
N LEU A 85 6.86 2.33 9.56
CA LEU A 85 5.85 2.21 8.51
C LEU A 85 5.60 0.76 8.07
N LEU A 86 6.56 -0.12 8.20
CA LEU A 86 6.45 -1.50 7.73
C LEU A 86 6.51 -2.51 8.86
N LEU A 87 7.62 -2.55 9.62
CA LEU A 87 7.84 -3.63 10.57
C LEU A 87 6.87 -3.57 11.76
N LYS A 88 6.74 -2.42 12.39
CA LYS A 88 5.87 -2.23 13.55
C LYS A 88 4.39 -2.47 13.20
N ARG A 89 3.96 -2.01 12.04
CA ARG A 89 2.60 -2.23 11.56
C ARG A 89 2.33 -3.69 11.23
N ASN A 90 3.28 -4.38 10.57
CA ASN A 90 3.17 -5.81 10.33
C ASN A 90 3.10 -6.60 11.64
N ASP A 91 3.94 -6.27 12.59
CA ASP A 91 3.96 -6.89 13.91
C ASP A 91 2.64 -6.75 14.64
N HIS A 92 2.07 -5.55 14.63
CA HIS A 92 0.78 -5.28 15.27
C HIS A 92 -0.35 -6.07 14.59
N LEU A 93 -0.40 -6.05 13.25
CA LEU A 93 -1.37 -6.84 12.48
C LEU A 93 -1.26 -8.33 12.80
N LEU A 94 -0.06 -8.89 12.82
CA LEU A 94 0.15 -10.31 13.12
C LEU A 94 -0.28 -10.66 14.54
N LYS A 95 0.02 -9.82 15.53
CA LYS A 95 -0.45 -9.99 16.91
C LYS A 95 -1.98 -10.04 16.99
N GLU A 96 -2.64 -9.12 16.30
CA GLU A 96 -4.11 -9.08 16.26
C GLU A 96 -4.69 -10.30 15.51
N LEU A 97 -4.03 -10.78 14.47
CA LEU A 97 -4.40 -11.98 13.74
C LEU A 97 -4.27 -13.24 14.64
N TRP A 98 -3.10 -13.44 15.24
CA TRP A 98 -2.84 -14.61 16.10
C TRP A 98 -3.78 -14.67 17.31
N LYS A 99 -4.11 -13.54 17.88
CA LYS A 99 -5.05 -13.43 18.99
C LYS A 99 -6.45 -13.95 18.62
N ARG A 100 -6.86 -13.81 17.36
CA ARG A 100 -8.21 -14.16 16.89
C ARG A 100 -8.28 -15.49 16.14
N LEU A 101 -7.14 -16.06 15.83
CA LEU A 101 -7.07 -17.29 15.07
C LEU A 101 -7.82 -18.46 15.74
N PRO A 102 -7.84 -18.61 17.08
CA PRO A 102 -8.63 -19.67 17.74
C PRO A 102 -10.14 -19.53 17.54
N ASP A 103 -10.62 -18.29 17.35
CA ASP A 103 -12.07 -17.98 17.36
C ASP A 103 -12.64 -17.78 15.95
N SER A 104 -11.79 -17.83 14.91
CA SER A 104 -12.22 -17.50 13.54
C SER A 104 -11.46 -18.31 12.49
N ASN A 105 -12.20 -18.84 11.53
CA ASN A 105 -11.65 -19.66 10.45
C ASN A 105 -11.31 -18.86 9.18
N ASN A 106 -11.81 -17.63 9.07
CA ASN A 106 -11.64 -16.81 7.88
C ASN A 106 -11.24 -15.38 8.26
N PHE A 107 -10.18 -14.90 7.62
CA PHE A 107 -9.70 -13.54 7.78
C PHE A 107 -9.55 -12.88 6.41
N VAL A 108 -10.05 -11.65 6.29
CA VAL A 108 -9.82 -10.79 5.13
C VAL A 108 -8.99 -9.61 5.59
N ILE A 109 -7.79 -9.47 5.04
CA ILE A 109 -6.81 -8.47 5.48
C ILE A 109 -6.48 -7.55 4.31
N PRO A 110 -7.21 -6.43 4.15
CA PRO A 110 -6.86 -5.41 3.14
C PRO A 110 -5.64 -4.62 3.63
N TRP A 111 -4.48 -4.90 3.05
CA TRP A 111 -3.22 -4.30 3.48
C TRP A 111 -2.39 -3.84 2.27
N GLY A 112 -1.49 -2.88 2.49
CA GLY A 112 -0.68 -2.33 1.40
C GLY A 112 0.33 -3.33 0.83
N ALA A 113 0.56 -3.31 -0.49
CA ALA A 113 1.43 -4.26 -1.20
C ALA A 113 2.86 -4.31 -0.64
N ALA A 114 3.40 -3.18 -0.16
CA ALA A 114 4.74 -3.12 0.43
C ALA A 114 4.90 -4.01 1.68
N HIS A 115 3.82 -4.35 2.34
CA HIS A 115 3.81 -5.19 3.55
C HIS A 115 3.77 -6.69 3.23
N MET A 116 3.32 -7.07 2.02
CA MET A 116 2.93 -8.44 1.69
C MET A 116 4.07 -9.46 1.84
N SER A 117 5.29 -9.11 1.46
CA SER A 117 6.44 -10.02 1.60
C SER A 117 6.72 -10.39 3.06
N GLY A 118 6.69 -9.40 3.95
CA GLY A 118 6.90 -9.61 5.39
C GLY A 118 5.77 -10.43 6.02
N LEU A 119 4.52 -10.11 5.70
CA LEU A 119 3.35 -10.83 6.20
C LEU A 119 3.31 -12.26 5.70
N ALA A 120 3.52 -12.49 4.40
CA ALA A 120 3.54 -13.83 3.82
C ALA A 120 4.59 -14.72 4.49
N ASN A 121 5.81 -14.20 4.68
CA ASN A 121 6.86 -14.93 5.38
C ASN A 121 6.48 -15.29 6.82
N ALA A 122 5.87 -14.39 7.57
CA ALA A 122 5.46 -14.64 8.94
C ALA A 122 4.33 -15.67 9.02
N ILE A 123 3.34 -15.57 8.14
CA ILE A 123 2.21 -16.49 8.06
C ILE A 123 2.68 -17.90 7.66
N GLN A 124 3.57 -17.99 6.67
CA GLN A 124 4.15 -19.29 6.26
C GLN A 124 4.98 -19.93 7.38
N LYS A 125 5.79 -19.15 8.11
CA LYS A 125 6.55 -19.65 9.27
C LYS A 125 5.63 -20.17 10.39
N ALA A 126 4.42 -19.67 10.48
CA ALA A 126 3.40 -20.15 11.42
C ALA A 126 2.67 -21.43 10.93
N GLY A 127 3.10 -22.02 9.80
CA GLY A 127 2.58 -23.31 9.30
C GLY A 127 1.49 -23.17 8.23
N PHE A 128 1.16 -21.95 7.80
CA PHE A 128 0.22 -21.75 6.69
C PHE A 128 0.95 -21.86 5.35
N HIS A 129 0.22 -22.18 4.29
CA HIS A 129 0.74 -22.24 2.94
C HIS A 129 -0.11 -21.40 1.99
N LEU A 130 0.54 -20.85 0.96
CA LEU A 130 -0.13 -20.13 -0.10
C LEU A 130 -0.91 -21.10 -0.97
N VAL A 131 -2.20 -20.89 -1.12
CA VAL A 131 -3.08 -21.72 -1.96
C VAL A 131 -3.21 -21.12 -3.35
N GLU A 132 -3.43 -19.81 -3.43
CA GLU A 132 -3.71 -19.13 -4.69
C GLU A 132 -3.29 -17.67 -4.64
N THR A 133 -2.93 -17.11 -5.81
CA THR A 133 -2.66 -15.67 -5.98
C THR A 133 -3.39 -15.16 -7.20
N HIS A 134 -4.07 -14.02 -7.06
CA HIS A 134 -4.70 -13.30 -8.15
C HIS A 134 -4.16 -11.87 -8.23
N ASP A 135 -3.67 -11.48 -9.40
CA ASP A 135 -3.18 -10.14 -9.66
C ASP A 135 -4.25 -9.31 -10.37
N TYR A 136 -4.60 -8.17 -9.77
CA TYR A 136 -5.52 -7.20 -10.36
C TYR A 136 -4.78 -5.91 -10.70
N VAL A 137 -4.73 -5.58 -11.98
CA VAL A 137 -4.12 -4.33 -12.44
C VAL A 137 -5.11 -3.19 -12.25
N SER A 138 -4.95 -2.41 -11.18
CA SER A 138 -5.76 -1.22 -10.91
C SER A 138 -5.29 0.02 -11.67
N ILE A 139 -3.98 0.18 -11.90
CA ILE A 139 -3.39 1.30 -12.63
C ILE A 139 -2.30 0.77 -13.54
N ARG A 140 -2.33 1.19 -14.81
CA ARG A 140 -1.31 0.86 -15.80
C ARG A 140 -0.51 2.11 -16.13
N PHE A 141 0.76 2.15 -15.72
CA PHE A 141 1.70 3.20 -16.14
C PHE A 141 2.42 2.70 -17.40
N GLY A 142 2.28 3.40 -18.51
CA GLY A 142 2.99 3.04 -19.74
C GLY A 142 2.59 3.90 -20.92
N ARG A 143 3.48 4.03 -21.90
CA ARG A 143 3.17 4.65 -23.20
C ARG A 143 1.97 3.91 -23.81
N LYS A 144 1.03 4.66 -24.41
CA LYS A 144 0.01 4.07 -25.28
C LYS A 144 0.74 3.14 -26.28
N ALA A 145 0.45 1.84 -26.21
CA ALA A 145 0.91 0.94 -27.24
C ALA A 145 0.34 1.47 -28.57
N ASN A 146 1.21 1.67 -29.57
CA ASN A 146 0.76 2.01 -30.91
C ASN A 146 -0.29 0.99 -31.32
N GLN A 147 -1.50 1.45 -31.61
CA GLN A 147 -2.61 0.64 -32.10
C GLN A 147 -2.36 0.07 -33.52
N ASP A 148 -1.16 0.27 -34.09
CA ASP A 148 -0.81 -0.13 -35.46
C ASP A 148 -0.04 -1.46 -35.54
N ALA A 149 0.06 -2.24 -34.49
CA ALA A 149 0.54 -3.60 -34.61
C ALA A 149 -0.58 -4.48 -35.18
N ARG A 150 -0.73 -4.46 -36.51
CA ARG A 150 -1.53 -5.46 -37.27
C ARG A 150 -1.05 -6.86 -36.84
N PRO A 151 -1.96 -7.81 -36.58
CA PRO A 151 -1.58 -9.20 -36.39
C PRO A 151 -0.81 -9.68 -37.62
N ARG A 152 0.41 -10.16 -37.41
CA ARG A 152 1.13 -10.89 -38.49
C ARG A 152 0.32 -12.16 -38.78
N GLU A 153 -0.23 -12.25 -39.95
CA GLU A 153 -0.82 -13.49 -40.45
C GLU A 153 0.23 -14.62 -40.41
N PRO A 154 -0.13 -15.81 -39.98
CA PRO A 154 0.77 -16.94 -40.02
C PRO A 154 1.07 -17.27 -41.50
N HIS A 155 2.35 -17.18 -41.87
CA HIS A 155 2.80 -17.72 -43.15
C HIS A 155 2.47 -19.22 -43.23
N ALA A 156 1.52 -19.57 -44.08
CA ALA A 156 1.31 -20.94 -44.47
C ALA A 156 2.57 -21.42 -45.19
N SER A 157 3.34 -22.28 -44.54
CA SER A 157 4.38 -23.06 -45.21
C SER A 157 3.71 -24.07 -46.11
N GLY A 158 3.66 -23.76 -47.41
CA GLY A 158 3.31 -24.72 -48.42
C GLY A 158 4.34 -25.83 -48.48
N ASP A 159 3.91 -26.98 -48.07
CA ASP A 159 4.62 -28.23 -48.33
C ASP A 159 4.35 -28.63 -49.80
N SER A 160 5.41 -28.79 -50.56
CA SER A 160 5.33 -29.33 -51.92
C SER A 160 6.60 -30.16 -52.18
N ARG A 161 6.37 -31.46 -52.14
CA ARG A 161 7.14 -32.55 -52.73
C ARG A 161 8.25 -33.15 -51.88
#